data_87c062a1c24eda6289a7348a826a72d2
#
_entry.id   87c062a1c24eda6289a7348a826a72d2
#
_cell.length_a   1.000
_cell.length_b   1.000
_cell.length_c   1.000
_cell.angle_alpha   90.00
_cell.angle_beta   90.00
_cell.angle_gamma   90.00
#
_symmetry.space_group_name_H-M   'P 1'
#
loop_
_entity.id
_entity.type
_entity.pdbx_description
1 polymer ?
#
loop_
_entity_poly.entity_id
_entity_poly.type
_entity_poly.pdbx_seq_one_letter_code
_entity_poly.pdbx_strand_id
1 'polypeptide(L)'
;PNGVYTISYSICTTATPTSCVTGTTTITVANVTPTVTADNFTANTNTRTTVPGVIGNVLTNDRVGSRSATAGTGGNVTINITHTPTTPNAPVLNPATGSVTVSGNTPAGVYTISYEVCNGSACTPTNVVVTVPQLLPNVPNVSITHSGTATTTRNVLDGGTVNGGSQSATVTGSNPTVQITVTSTPTGSVVPRLDPSTGIVTVPPATPNGVYTISYSVCTTATPTSCVSRTTVI
;
A
#
# COMPACT_ATOMS: atom_id res chain seq x y z
N PRO A 1 -31.33 -10.77 -17.02
CA PRO A 1 -30.08 -10.94 -17.78
C PRO A 1 -30.18 -10.26 -19.14
N ASN A 2 -29.07 -9.82 -19.71
CA ASN A 2 -29.02 -9.28 -21.07
C ASN A 2 -29.18 -10.42 -22.06
N GLY A 3 -29.76 -10.14 -23.23
CA GLY A 3 -30.00 -11.14 -24.26
C GLY A 3 -31.25 -10.87 -25.11
N VAL A 4 -31.47 -11.79 -26.04
CA VAL A 4 -32.69 -11.78 -26.87
C VAL A 4 -33.63 -12.86 -26.31
N TYR A 5 -34.81 -12.43 -25.91
CA TYR A 5 -35.86 -13.30 -25.39
C TYR A 5 -36.98 -13.41 -26.43
N THR A 6 -37.41 -14.62 -26.73
CA THR A 6 -38.51 -14.89 -27.61
C THR A 6 -39.70 -15.36 -26.79
N ILE A 7 -40.83 -14.66 -26.94
CA ILE A 7 -42.12 -15.04 -26.36
C ILE A 7 -42.97 -15.59 -27.48
N SER A 8 -43.37 -16.86 -27.34
CA SER A 8 -44.33 -17.47 -28.24
C SER A 8 -45.72 -17.39 -27.62
N TYR A 9 -46.69 -17.01 -28.39
CA TYR A 9 -48.11 -16.91 -27.96
C TYR A 9 -49.04 -17.46 -28.98
N SER A 10 -50.25 -17.80 -28.55
CA SER A 10 -51.30 -18.27 -29.43
C SER A 10 -52.54 -17.39 -29.23
N ILE A 11 -53.08 -16.92 -30.31
CA ILE A 11 -54.37 -16.18 -30.32
C ILE A 11 -55.42 -17.10 -30.89
N CYS A 12 -56.45 -17.37 -30.11
CA CYS A 12 -57.54 -18.27 -30.49
C CYS A 12 -58.87 -17.54 -30.57
N THR A 13 -59.72 -17.93 -31.52
CA THR A 13 -61.12 -17.49 -31.54
C THR A 13 -61.90 -18.10 -30.37
N THR A 14 -62.89 -17.39 -29.86
CA THR A 14 -63.84 -17.89 -28.82
C THR A 14 -65.01 -18.64 -29.43
N ALA A 15 -65.07 -18.71 -30.76
CA ALA A 15 -66.15 -19.43 -31.47
C ALA A 15 -65.84 -20.97 -31.46
N THR A 16 -66.89 -21.75 -31.69
CA THR A 16 -66.86 -23.19 -31.84
C THR A 16 -67.00 -23.59 -33.31
N PRO A 17 -66.04 -24.30 -33.93
CA PRO A 17 -64.73 -24.77 -33.33
C PRO A 17 -63.72 -23.65 -33.13
N THR A 18 -62.90 -23.78 -32.11
CA THR A 18 -61.77 -22.86 -31.87
C THR A 18 -60.74 -22.97 -32.98
N SER A 19 -60.28 -21.80 -33.50
CA SER A 19 -59.20 -21.70 -34.45
C SER A 19 -58.12 -20.83 -33.81
N CYS A 20 -56.89 -21.30 -33.80
CA CYS A 20 -55.77 -20.61 -33.20
C CYS A 20 -54.68 -20.30 -34.23
N VAL A 21 -54.05 -19.14 -34.11
CA VAL A 21 -52.84 -18.78 -34.79
C VAL A 21 -51.70 -18.53 -33.77
N THR A 22 -50.50 -19.01 -34.06
CA THR A 22 -49.34 -18.78 -33.22
C THR A 22 -48.56 -17.58 -33.73
N GLY A 23 -48.04 -16.82 -32.81
CA GLY A 23 -47.11 -15.71 -33.08
C GLY A 23 -45.92 -15.74 -32.15
N THR A 24 -44.90 -15.02 -32.52
CA THR A 24 -43.69 -14.82 -31.69
C THR A 24 -43.39 -13.34 -31.62
N THR A 25 -42.89 -12.88 -30.47
CA THR A 25 -42.29 -11.57 -30.32
C THR A 25 -40.93 -11.70 -29.67
N THR A 26 -39.98 -10.87 -30.07
CA THR A 26 -38.64 -10.84 -29.51
C THR A 26 -38.43 -9.56 -28.69
N ILE A 27 -37.84 -9.71 -27.52
CA ILE A 27 -37.43 -8.60 -26.66
C ILE A 27 -35.92 -8.67 -26.55
N THR A 28 -35.23 -7.63 -27.00
CA THR A 28 -33.78 -7.49 -26.83
C THR A 28 -33.51 -6.66 -25.59
N VAL A 29 -32.85 -7.27 -24.61
CA VAL A 29 -32.31 -6.58 -23.43
C VAL A 29 -30.84 -6.34 -23.67
N ALA A 30 -30.48 -5.10 -23.96
CA ALA A 30 -29.12 -4.70 -24.24
C ALA A 30 -28.27 -4.63 -22.96
N ASN A 31 -26.95 -4.80 -23.10
CA ASN A 31 -26.01 -4.50 -22.05
C ASN A 31 -26.01 -2.99 -21.74
N VAL A 32 -25.97 -2.67 -20.44
CA VAL A 32 -25.82 -1.28 -20.00
C VAL A 32 -24.35 -1.00 -19.84
N THR A 33 -23.83 -0.01 -20.57
CA THR A 33 -22.43 0.41 -20.43
C THR A 33 -22.17 0.90 -19.02
N PRO A 34 -21.14 0.38 -18.32
CA PRO A 34 -20.78 0.87 -16.99
C PRO A 34 -20.34 2.34 -17.03
N THR A 35 -20.77 3.11 -16.04
CA THR A 35 -20.22 4.44 -15.76
C THR A 35 -19.15 4.28 -14.72
N VAL A 36 -17.90 4.55 -15.09
CA VAL A 36 -16.72 4.37 -14.23
C VAL A 36 -16.05 5.70 -13.96
N THR A 37 -15.52 5.83 -12.76
CA THR A 37 -14.75 6.99 -12.30
C THR A 37 -13.35 6.53 -11.95
N ALA A 38 -12.34 7.20 -12.49
CA ALA A 38 -10.94 6.87 -12.17
C ALA A 38 -10.67 7.02 -10.67
N ASP A 39 -9.91 6.07 -10.12
CA ASP A 39 -9.59 6.00 -8.71
C ASP A 39 -8.16 6.43 -8.41
N ASN A 40 -7.97 7.05 -7.25
CA ASN A 40 -6.68 7.42 -6.73
C ASN A 40 -6.56 6.94 -5.28
N PHE A 41 -5.60 6.06 -5.02
CA PHE A 41 -5.34 5.56 -3.68
C PHE A 41 -3.93 5.93 -3.23
N THR A 42 -3.79 6.27 -1.95
CA THR A 42 -2.49 6.47 -1.32
C THR A 42 -2.31 5.41 -0.24
N ALA A 43 -1.26 4.60 -0.38
CA ALA A 43 -0.88 3.66 0.66
C ALA A 43 -0.41 4.43 1.88
N ASN A 44 -0.97 4.16 3.04
CA ASN A 44 -0.44 4.69 4.29
C ASN A 44 0.67 3.78 4.84
N THR A 45 1.46 4.29 5.77
CA THR A 45 2.58 3.56 6.37
C THR A 45 2.14 2.34 7.17
N ASN A 46 0.92 2.36 7.73
CA ASN A 46 0.38 1.26 8.52
C ASN A 46 -0.10 0.09 7.67
N THR A 47 -0.43 0.32 6.39
CA THR A 47 -0.80 -0.75 5.44
C THR A 47 0.40 -1.40 4.76
N ARG A 48 1.60 -0.84 4.95
CA ARG A 48 2.87 -1.40 4.44
C ARG A 48 3.43 -2.43 5.41
N THR A 49 2.73 -3.52 5.58
CA THR A 49 3.17 -4.69 6.35
C THR A 49 3.67 -5.79 5.41
N THR A 50 4.31 -6.81 5.96
CA THR A 50 4.71 -8.00 5.18
C THR A 50 3.51 -8.74 4.60
N VAL A 51 2.33 -8.55 5.16
CA VAL A 51 1.05 -9.03 4.61
C VAL A 51 0.47 -7.93 3.74
N PRO A 52 0.10 -8.20 2.47
CA PRO A 52 -0.52 -7.22 1.61
C PRO A 52 -1.79 -6.62 2.25
N GLY A 53 -1.83 -5.29 2.35
CA GLY A 53 -2.97 -4.56 2.88
C GLY A 53 -3.86 -4.00 1.78
N VAL A 54 -5.19 -4.15 1.92
CA VAL A 54 -6.16 -3.51 1.03
C VAL A 54 -6.18 -2.02 1.30
N ILE A 55 -6.01 -1.20 0.25
CA ILE A 55 -6.00 0.26 0.32
C ILE A 55 -7.25 0.91 -0.27
N GLY A 56 -8.02 0.16 -1.05
CA GLY A 56 -9.26 0.64 -1.67
C GLY A 56 -9.91 -0.41 -2.57
N ASN A 57 -11.07 -0.05 -3.12
CA ASN A 57 -11.78 -0.87 -4.11
C ASN A 57 -12.21 0.03 -5.26
N VAL A 58 -11.84 -0.35 -6.48
CA VAL A 58 -12.05 0.43 -7.71
C VAL A 58 -13.52 0.50 -8.17
N LEU A 59 -14.42 -0.28 -7.60
CA LEU A 59 -15.83 -0.27 -7.95
C LEU A 59 -16.70 0.57 -7.02
N THR A 60 -16.13 1.19 -5.98
CA THR A 60 -16.90 1.86 -4.92
C THR A 60 -17.76 3.02 -5.46
N ASN A 61 -17.26 3.72 -6.47
CA ASN A 61 -17.90 4.88 -7.11
C ASN A 61 -18.48 4.58 -8.50
N ASP A 62 -18.41 3.32 -8.95
CA ASP A 62 -18.85 2.89 -10.27
C ASP A 62 -20.28 2.39 -10.28
N ARG A 63 -20.93 2.46 -11.45
CA ARG A 63 -22.33 2.09 -11.62
C ARG A 63 -22.60 1.39 -12.94
N VAL A 64 -23.64 0.55 -12.92
CA VAL A 64 -24.29 0.00 -14.11
C VAL A 64 -25.75 0.46 -14.10
N GLY A 65 -26.05 1.48 -14.87
CA GLY A 65 -27.32 2.21 -14.78
C GLY A 65 -27.48 2.85 -13.38
N SER A 66 -28.57 2.55 -12.68
CA SER A 66 -28.82 3.05 -11.32
C SER A 66 -28.20 2.20 -10.20
N ARG A 67 -27.58 1.05 -10.51
CA ARG A 67 -27.04 0.11 -9.54
C ARG A 67 -25.54 0.33 -9.35
N SER A 68 -25.05 0.11 -8.13
CA SER A 68 -23.60 0.06 -7.86
C SER A 68 -22.96 -1.10 -8.63
N ALA A 69 -21.76 -0.88 -9.14
CA ALA A 69 -20.97 -1.93 -9.77
C ALA A 69 -20.44 -2.90 -8.71
N THR A 70 -20.55 -4.20 -8.98
CA THR A 70 -20.07 -5.27 -8.11
C THR A 70 -19.45 -6.38 -8.95
N ALA A 71 -18.26 -6.84 -8.57
CA ALA A 71 -17.58 -7.96 -9.22
C ALA A 71 -17.74 -9.26 -8.41
N GLY A 72 -17.33 -10.39 -8.99
CA GLY A 72 -17.37 -11.71 -8.34
C GLY A 72 -18.73 -12.43 -8.51
N THR A 73 -18.93 -13.44 -7.67
CA THR A 73 -20.13 -14.28 -7.76
C THR A 73 -21.40 -13.47 -7.50
N GLY A 74 -22.29 -13.43 -8.48
CA GLY A 74 -23.51 -12.63 -8.42
C GLY A 74 -23.32 -11.13 -8.70
N GLY A 75 -22.09 -10.71 -9.04
CA GLY A 75 -21.80 -9.35 -9.46
C GLY A 75 -22.41 -9.00 -10.81
N ASN A 76 -22.53 -7.69 -11.08
CA ASN A 76 -23.11 -7.17 -12.32
C ASN A 76 -22.04 -6.68 -13.30
N VAL A 77 -20.74 -6.76 -12.93
CA VAL A 77 -19.62 -6.44 -13.80
C VAL A 77 -18.50 -7.47 -13.69
N THR A 78 -17.65 -7.50 -14.73
CA THR A 78 -16.34 -8.15 -14.72
C THR A 78 -15.25 -7.09 -14.88
N ILE A 79 -14.08 -7.32 -14.28
CA ILE A 79 -12.90 -6.46 -14.41
C ILE A 79 -11.88 -7.20 -15.28
N ASN A 80 -11.46 -6.56 -16.37
CA ASN A 80 -10.40 -7.06 -17.24
C ASN A 80 -9.18 -6.15 -17.09
N ILE A 81 -8.09 -6.67 -16.52
CA ILE A 81 -6.86 -5.90 -16.37
C ILE A 81 -6.15 -5.86 -17.73
N THR A 82 -5.88 -4.66 -18.23
CA THR A 82 -5.24 -4.42 -19.53
C THR A 82 -3.75 -4.05 -19.39
N HIS A 83 -3.36 -3.49 -18.25
CA HIS A 83 -1.96 -3.19 -17.94
C HIS A 83 -1.69 -3.24 -16.44
N THR A 84 -0.55 -3.83 -16.07
CA THR A 84 -0.02 -3.85 -14.69
C THR A 84 1.40 -3.30 -14.66
N PRO A 85 1.80 -2.61 -13.58
CA PRO A 85 3.18 -2.20 -13.40
C PRO A 85 4.12 -3.41 -13.37
N THR A 86 5.29 -3.30 -14.01
CA THR A 86 6.30 -4.38 -14.08
C THR A 86 7.29 -4.38 -12.91
N THR A 87 7.24 -3.36 -12.06
CA THR A 87 8.09 -3.25 -10.86
C THR A 87 7.83 -4.43 -9.91
N PRO A 88 8.85 -5.10 -9.38
CA PRO A 88 8.68 -6.13 -8.37
C PRO A 88 7.88 -5.63 -7.17
N ASN A 89 6.95 -6.44 -6.66
CA ASN A 89 6.06 -6.11 -5.55
C ASN A 89 5.19 -4.85 -5.79
N ALA A 90 4.91 -4.49 -7.04
CA ALA A 90 3.97 -3.41 -7.36
C ALA A 90 2.57 -3.67 -6.74
N PRO A 91 1.74 -2.62 -6.60
CA PRO A 91 0.33 -2.78 -6.21
C PRO A 91 -0.42 -3.74 -7.13
N VAL A 92 -1.37 -4.48 -6.56
CA VAL A 92 -2.14 -5.49 -7.29
C VAL A 92 -3.63 -5.17 -7.21
N LEU A 93 -4.31 -5.18 -8.36
CA LEU A 93 -5.76 -5.17 -8.46
C LEU A 93 -6.29 -6.61 -8.54
N ASN A 94 -7.20 -6.96 -7.65
CA ASN A 94 -7.91 -8.24 -7.70
C ASN A 94 -9.16 -8.11 -8.58
N PRO A 95 -9.21 -8.71 -9.78
CA PRO A 95 -10.33 -8.56 -10.69
C PRO A 95 -11.62 -9.24 -10.20
N ALA A 96 -11.51 -10.20 -9.27
CA ALA A 96 -12.68 -10.86 -8.71
C ALA A 96 -13.42 -10.01 -7.66
N THR A 97 -12.76 -9.03 -7.05
CA THR A 97 -13.32 -8.22 -5.96
C THR A 97 -13.25 -6.72 -6.21
N GLY A 98 -12.40 -6.25 -7.12
CA GLY A 98 -12.08 -4.85 -7.32
C GLY A 98 -11.13 -4.27 -6.26
N SER A 99 -10.63 -5.08 -5.33
CA SER A 99 -9.75 -4.61 -4.26
C SER A 99 -8.33 -4.35 -4.76
N VAL A 100 -7.74 -3.23 -4.35
CA VAL A 100 -6.34 -2.89 -4.59
C VAL A 100 -5.53 -3.12 -3.32
N THR A 101 -4.42 -3.88 -3.45
CA THR A 101 -3.54 -4.23 -2.34
C THR A 101 -2.13 -3.71 -2.56
N VAL A 102 -1.46 -3.35 -1.45
CA VAL A 102 -0.06 -2.92 -1.40
C VAL A 102 0.65 -3.71 -0.31
N SER A 103 1.84 -4.24 -0.61
CA SER A 103 2.68 -4.93 0.37
C SER A 103 3.68 -3.99 1.02
N GLY A 104 4.29 -4.40 2.16
CA GLY A 104 5.36 -3.67 2.81
C GLY A 104 6.61 -3.50 1.94
N ASN A 105 6.82 -4.44 1.01
CA ASN A 105 7.97 -4.44 0.09
C ASN A 105 7.69 -3.68 -1.22
N THR A 106 6.51 -3.07 -1.39
CA THR A 106 6.22 -2.23 -2.56
C THR A 106 7.13 -1.01 -2.54
N PRO A 107 7.97 -0.78 -3.57
CA PRO A 107 8.80 0.42 -3.64
C PRO A 107 7.97 1.70 -3.60
N ALA A 108 8.53 2.79 -3.06
CA ALA A 108 7.90 4.10 -3.13
C ALA A 108 7.80 4.55 -4.59
N GLY A 109 6.68 5.16 -4.95
CA GLY A 109 6.42 5.60 -6.32
C GLY A 109 4.95 5.79 -6.62
N VAL A 110 4.67 6.14 -7.86
CA VAL A 110 3.31 6.24 -8.40
C VAL A 110 3.14 5.12 -9.42
N TYR A 111 2.09 4.33 -9.24
CA TYR A 111 1.77 3.16 -10.05
C TYR A 111 0.43 3.33 -10.72
N THR A 112 0.32 2.96 -11.98
CA THR A 112 -0.94 2.97 -12.72
C THR A 112 -1.28 1.55 -13.15
N ILE A 113 -2.49 1.10 -12.79
CA ILE A 113 -3.07 -0.16 -13.27
C ILE A 113 -4.21 0.23 -14.20
N SER A 114 -4.15 -0.22 -15.46
CA SER A 114 -5.23 0.01 -16.42
C SER A 114 -6.13 -1.22 -16.51
N TYR A 115 -7.43 -1.00 -16.58
CA TYR A 115 -8.43 -2.05 -16.62
C TYR A 115 -9.69 -1.59 -17.33
N GLU A 116 -10.57 -2.53 -17.61
CA GLU A 116 -11.91 -2.28 -18.14
C GLU A 116 -12.93 -2.85 -17.18
N VAL A 117 -14.03 -2.13 -17.00
CA VAL A 117 -15.23 -2.61 -16.29
C VAL A 117 -16.26 -2.95 -17.33
N CYS A 118 -16.70 -4.20 -17.36
CA CYS A 118 -17.60 -4.74 -18.39
C CYS A 118 -18.90 -5.25 -17.79
N ASN A 119 -20.03 -4.90 -18.41
CA ASN A 119 -21.32 -5.54 -18.22
C ASN A 119 -21.64 -6.32 -19.51
N GLY A 120 -21.37 -7.63 -19.51
CA GLY A 120 -21.40 -8.44 -20.71
C GLY A 120 -20.35 -7.94 -21.72
N SER A 121 -20.81 -7.58 -22.93
CA SER A 121 -19.94 -7.05 -23.99
C SER A 121 -19.75 -5.53 -23.96
N ALA A 122 -20.45 -4.81 -23.11
CA ALA A 122 -20.32 -3.35 -22.95
C ALA A 122 -19.25 -3.05 -21.91
N CYS A 123 -18.10 -2.55 -22.33
CA CYS A 123 -16.94 -2.26 -21.48
C CYS A 123 -16.60 -0.78 -21.48
N THR A 124 -16.12 -0.28 -20.34
CA THR A 124 -15.58 1.07 -20.20
C THR A 124 -14.15 0.96 -19.66
N PRO A 125 -13.14 1.46 -20.41
CA PRO A 125 -11.76 1.47 -19.95
C PRO A 125 -11.55 2.58 -18.91
N THR A 126 -10.68 2.30 -17.94
CA THR A 126 -10.29 3.25 -16.89
C THR A 126 -8.92 2.84 -16.31
N ASN A 127 -8.50 3.54 -15.26
CA ASN A 127 -7.30 3.20 -14.51
C ASN A 127 -7.47 3.52 -13.03
N VAL A 128 -6.62 2.90 -12.22
CA VAL A 128 -6.38 3.31 -10.84
C VAL A 128 -4.93 3.75 -10.69
N VAL A 129 -4.74 4.89 -10.04
CA VAL A 129 -3.43 5.42 -9.67
C VAL A 129 -3.19 5.12 -8.20
N VAL A 130 -2.07 4.47 -7.89
CA VAL A 130 -1.65 4.14 -6.52
C VAL A 130 -0.38 4.89 -6.19
N THR A 131 -0.44 5.78 -5.22
CA THR A 131 0.72 6.46 -4.67
C THR A 131 1.23 5.72 -3.44
N VAL A 132 2.48 5.27 -3.49
CA VAL A 132 3.19 4.63 -2.37
C VAL A 132 4.23 5.63 -1.88
N PRO A 133 4.03 6.26 -0.71
CA PRO A 133 4.95 7.26 -0.19
C PRO A 133 6.27 6.63 0.25
N GLN A 134 7.36 7.40 0.13
CA GLN A 134 8.65 7.01 0.67
C GLN A 134 8.62 7.10 2.19
N LEU A 135 9.17 6.08 2.86
CA LEU A 135 9.36 6.11 4.31
C LEU A 135 10.63 6.91 4.63
N LEU A 136 10.51 7.94 5.46
CA LEU A 136 11.62 8.81 5.86
C LEU A 136 11.90 8.63 7.35
N PRO A 137 13.16 8.33 7.74
CA PRO A 137 13.52 8.31 9.15
C PRO A 137 13.63 9.76 9.65
N ASN A 138 13.03 10.04 10.80
CA ASN A 138 13.16 11.29 11.52
C ASN A 138 13.75 11.00 12.90
N VAL A 139 15.06 11.08 13.01
CA VAL A 139 15.81 10.78 14.24
C VAL A 139 16.44 12.09 14.73
N PRO A 140 16.23 12.48 15.99
CA PRO A 140 16.84 13.68 16.54
C PRO A 140 18.36 13.53 16.73
N ASN A 141 19.08 14.64 16.82
CA ASN A 141 20.44 14.62 17.32
C ASN A 141 20.41 14.37 18.83
N VAL A 142 21.33 13.55 19.31
CA VAL A 142 21.42 13.18 20.73
C VAL A 142 22.74 13.73 21.30
N SER A 143 22.65 14.37 22.45
CA SER A 143 23.83 14.75 23.24
C SER A 143 23.88 13.94 24.54
N ILE A 144 25.07 13.54 24.95
CA ILE A 144 25.28 12.72 26.15
C ILE A 144 26.28 13.46 27.05
N THR A 145 25.92 13.63 28.32
CA THR A 145 26.83 14.14 29.35
C THR A 145 27.30 12.97 30.20
N HIS A 146 28.59 12.84 30.39
CA HIS A 146 29.20 11.79 31.19
C HIS A 146 29.98 12.39 32.39
N SER A 147 29.74 11.86 33.57
CA SER A 147 30.37 12.33 34.81
C SER A 147 31.67 11.61 35.21
N GLY A 148 32.08 10.61 34.43
CA GLY A 148 33.35 9.92 34.61
C GLY A 148 33.38 8.77 35.62
N THR A 149 32.37 8.61 36.47
CA THR A 149 32.40 7.63 37.57
C THR A 149 31.62 6.34 37.33
N ALA A 150 30.72 6.32 36.36
CA ALA A 150 29.92 5.15 36.03
C ALA A 150 29.71 5.04 34.53
N THR A 151 29.42 3.84 34.03
CA THR A 151 29.03 3.67 32.62
C THR A 151 27.75 4.47 32.34
N THR A 152 27.80 5.29 31.29
CA THR A 152 26.61 6.02 30.80
C THR A 152 26.15 5.38 29.49
N THR A 153 24.85 5.13 29.37
CA THR A 153 24.26 4.59 28.14
C THR A 153 23.10 5.45 27.67
N ARG A 154 22.93 5.60 26.35
CA ARG A 154 21.80 6.26 25.75
C ARG A 154 21.50 5.70 24.36
N ASN A 155 20.22 5.54 24.04
CA ASN A 155 19.82 5.12 22.70
C ASN A 155 19.74 6.34 21.76
N VAL A 156 20.40 6.28 20.62
CA VAL A 156 20.39 7.36 19.60
C VAL A 156 19.08 7.45 18.85
N LEU A 157 18.18 6.47 19.01
CA LEU A 157 16.87 6.47 18.41
C LEU A 157 15.77 7.00 19.33
N ASP A 158 16.11 7.42 20.58
CA ASP A 158 15.14 7.97 21.51
C ASP A 158 14.41 9.17 20.91
N GLY A 159 13.07 9.09 20.84
CA GLY A 159 12.23 10.09 20.19
C GLY A 159 12.26 10.05 18.65
N GLY A 160 13.00 9.10 18.06
CA GLY A 160 13.04 8.90 16.63
C GLY A 160 11.78 8.24 16.09
N THR A 161 11.38 8.62 14.88
CA THR A 161 10.19 8.11 14.20
C THR A 161 10.48 7.81 12.73
N VAL A 162 9.60 7.06 12.10
CA VAL A 162 9.53 6.88 10.65
C VAL A 162 8.24 7.51 10.16
N ASN A 163 8.32 8.37 9.13
CA ASN A 163 7.20 9.14 8.58
C ASN A 163 6.46 10.02 9.61
N GLY A 164 7.21 10.89 10.27
CA GLY A 164 6.62 11.98 11.06
C GLY A 164 5.79 11.55 12.26
N GLY A 165 6.07 10.38 12.85
CA GLY A 165 5.41 9.91 14.06
C GLY A 165 4.48 8.72 13.90
N SER A 166 4.31 8.19 12.68
CA SER A 166 3.46 7.00 12.45
C SER A 166 4.02 5.73 13.08
N GLN A 167 5.35 5.62 13.21
CA GLN A 167 6.04 4.47 13.80
C GLN A 167 7.31 4.94 14.52
N SER A 168 7.61 4.35 15.68
CA SER A 168 8.88 4.60 16.36
C SER A 168 10.04 4.01 15.56
N ALA A 169 11.18 4.73 15.50
CA ALA A 169 12.39 4.22 14.90
C ALA A 169 13.00 3.15 15.83
N THR A 170 13.14 1.92 15.34
CA THR A 170 13.69 0.78 16.09
C THR A 170 14.65 -0.01 15.23
N VAL A 171 15.79 -0.45 15.79
CA VAL A 171 16.73 -1.39 15.16
C VAL A 171 16.61 -2.81 15.72
N THR A 172 15.86 -2.98 16.82
CA THR A 172 15.67 -4.25 17.53
C THR A 172 14.22 -4.73 17.43
N GLY A 173 14.00 -6.02 17.69
CA GLY A 173 12.68 -6.64 17.68
C GLY A 173 12.42 -7.45 16.40
N SER A 174 11.22 -8.04 16.33
CA SER A 174 10.82 -8.91 15.22
C SER A 174 10.59 -8.18 13.90
N ASN A 175 10.51 -6.84 13.94
CA ASN A 175 10.22 -6.02 12.76
C ASN A 175 10.91 -4.64 12.90
N PRO A 176 12.24 -4.57 12.76
CA PRO A 176 12.97 -3.30 12.88
C PRO A 176 12.54 -2.36 11.75
N THR A 177 12.32 -1.08 12.07
CA THR A 177 11.92 -0.06 11.11
C THR A 177 13.09 0.66 10.47
N VAL A 178 14.25 0.65 11.14
CA VAL A 178 15.50 1.26 10.68
C VAL A 178 16.69 0.36 10.92
N GLN A 179 17.77 0.64 10.19
CA GLN A 179 19.12 0.09 10.42
C GLN A 179 20.08 1.26 10.64
N ILE A 180 21.10 1.02 11.46
CA ILE A 180 22.16 2.00 11.75
C ILE A 180 23.46 1.53 11.12
N THR A 181 24.15 2.46 10.47
CA THR A 181 25.53 2.28 10.00
C THR A 181 26.43 3.34 10.63
N VAL A 182 27.40 2.94 11.43
CA VAL A 182 28.37 3.86 12.03
C VAL A 182 29.36 4.28 10.97
N THR A 183 29.51 5.58 10.74
CA THR A 183 30.39 6.14 9.69
C THR A 183 31.69 6.70 10.26
N SER A 184 31.71 7.12 11.54
CA SER A 184 32.91 7.57 12.22
C SER A 184 32.79 7.35 13.73
N THR A 185 33.88 6.91 14.35
CA THR A 185 34.00 6.69 15.81
C THR A 185 35.23 7.37 16.36
N PRO A 186 35.21 7.78 17.64
CA PRO A 186 36.42 8.21 18.34
C PRO A 186 37.50 7.10 18.36
N THR A 187 38.77 7.50 18.27
CA THR A 187 39.91 6.59 18.37
C THR A 187 40.39 6.48 19.82
N GLY A 188 40.78 5.28 20.22
CA GLY A 188 41.27 5.00 21.56
C GLY A 188 40.72 3.70 22.16
N SER A 189 41.30 3.24 23.26
CA SER A 189 40.86 2.01 23.94
C SER A 189 39.68 2.22 24.88
N VAL A 190 39.60 3.40 25.51
CA VAL A 190 38.56 3.77 26.46
C VAL A 190 37.84 5.02 25.93
N VAL A 191 36.96 4.81 24.95
CA VAL A 191 36.19 5.89 24.28
C VAL A 191 34.72 5.49 24.09
N PRO A 192 33.81 6.44 23.94
CA PRO A 192 32.42 6.15 23.62
C PRO A 192 32.26 5.32 22.34
N ARG A 193 31.32 4.40 22.33
CA ARG A 193 30.99 3.54 21.18
C ARG A 193 29.48 3.42 20.98
N LEU A 194 29.07 3.41 19.72
CA LEU A 194 27.70 3.12 19.32
C LEU A 194 27.62 1.67 18.82
N ASP A 195 26.72 0.90 19.42
CA ASP A 195 26.33 -0.42 18.92
C ASP A 195 25.23 -0.25 17.86
N PRO A 196 25.49 -0.51 16.58
CA PRO A 196 24.49 -0.35 15.52
C PRO A 196 23.36 -1.36 15.58
N SER A 197 23.54 -2.47 16.28
CA SER A 197 22.50 -3.50 16.43
C SER A 197 21.43 -3.14 17.47
N THR A 198 21.76 -2.27 18.42
CA THR A 198 20.86 -1.85 19.49
C THR A 198 20.53 -0.34 19.46
N GLY A 199 21.35 0.45 18.78
CA GLY A 199 21.29 1.90 18.81
C GLY A 199 21.82 2.53 20.11
N ILE A 200 22.47 1.75 20.96
CA ILE A 200 22.96 2.22 22.26
C ILE A 200 24.38 2.76 22.15
N VAL A 201 24.59 3.99 22.59
CA VAL A 201 25.90 4.55 22.85
C VAL A 201 26.28 4.20 24.28
N THR A 202 27.47 3.63 24.46
CA THR A 202 28.06 3.32 25.77
C THR A 202 29.30 4.18 25.98
N VAL A 203 29.34 4.90 27.12
CA VAL A 203 30.49 5.68 27.58
C VAL A 203 31.10 4.96 28.76
N PRO A 204 32.32 4.41 28.65
CA PRO A 204 33.01 3.74 29.76
C PRO A 204 33.31 4.69 30.92
N PRO A 205 33.42 4.21 32.17
CA PRO A 205 33.64 5.05 33.36
C PRO A 205 35.05 5.73 33.38
N ALA A 206 36.01 5.21 32.73
CA ALA A 206 37.36 5.80 32.66
C ALA A 206 37.62 6.57 31.34
N THR A 207 36.57 6.99 30.65
CA THR A 207 36.68 7.81 29.44
C THR A 207 37.38 9.14 29.78
N PRO A 208 38.48 9.49 29.13
CA PRO A 208 39.19 10.75 29.39
C PRO A 208 38.27 11.95 29.11
N ASN A 209 38.54 13.07 29.83
CA ASN A 209 37.81 14.31 29.57
C ASN A 209 38.06 14.80 28.16
N GLY A 210 36.98 15.20 27.48
CA GLY A 210 37.03 15.70 26.11
C GLY A 210 35.65 15.71 25.46
N VAL A 211 35.61 16.18 24.23
CA VAL A 211 34.40 16.11 23.38
C VAL A 211 34.62 14.99 22.37
N TYR A 212 33.71 14.04 22.37
CA TYR A 212 33.72 12.91 21.45
C TYR A 212 32.51 13.02 20.48
N THR A 213 32.76 12.69 19.23
CA THR A 213 31.74 12.70 18.22
C THR A 213 31.64 11.33 17.55
N ILE A 214 30.44 10.77 17.50
CA ILE A 214 30.13 9.56 16.74
C ILE A 214 29.20 9.96 15.60
N SER A 215 29.60 9.68 14.35
CA SER A 215 28.78 9.90 13.17
C SER A 215 28.20 8.60 12.70
N TYR A 216 26.92 8.61 12.30
CA TYR A 216 26.20 7.44 11.85
C TYR A 216 25.09 7.82 10.86
N SER A 217 24.66 6.84 10.09
CA SER A 217 23.52 6.94 9.19
C SER A 217 22.40 6.05 9.69
N VAL A 218 21.19 6.55 9.71
CA VAL A 218 19.96 5.81 10.04
C VAL A 218 19.16 5.68 8.77
N CYS A 219 18.93 4.46 8.32
CA CYS A 219 18.21 4.15 7.08
C CYS A 219 16.97 3.34 7.39
N THR A 220 15.86 3.59 6.67
CA THR A 220 14.68 2.73 6.74
C THR A 220 14.98 1.34 6.18
N THR A 221 14.32 0.31 6.72
CA THR A 221 14.39 -1.06 6.19
C THR A 221 13.50 -1.27 4.97
N ALA A 222 12.61 -0.30 4.68
CA ALA A 222 11.72 -0.34 3.52
C ALA A 222 12.47 -0.08 2.20
N THR A 223 11.91 -0.56 1.11
CA THR A 223 12.44 -0.37 -0.25
C THR A 223 11.67 0.74 -0.99
N PRO A 224 12.34 1.74 -1.61
CA PRO A 224 13.77 2.00 -1.50
C PRO A 224 14.14 2.49 -0.09
N THR A 225 15.36 2.21 0.35
CA THR A 225 15.87 2.71 1.61
C THR A 225 16.02 4.23 1.57
N SER A 226 15.64 4.88 2.65
CA SER A 226 15.86 6.32 2.87
C SER A 226 16.73 6.50 4.10
N CYS A 227 17.76 7.31 3.98
CA CYS A 227 18.77 7.48 5.02
C CYS A 227 18.86 8.93 5.48
N VAL A 228 19.18 9.11 6.75
CA VAL A 228 19.55 10.39 7.33
C VAL A 228 20.86 10.25 8.10
N SER A 229 21.81 11.15 7.87
CA SER A 229 23.05 11.19 8.65
C SER A 229 22.82 11.97 9.95
N ARG A 230 23.41 11.46 11.04
CA ARG A 230 23.33 12.04 12.37
C ARG A 230 24.68 11.98 13.09
N THR A 231 24.79 12.81 14.11
CA THR A 231 25.94 12.82 15.02
C THR A 231 25.45 12.80 16.45
N THR A 232 26.17 12.07 17.28
CA THR A 232 26.05 12.15 18.75
C THR A 232 27.31 12.81 19.31
N VAL A 233 27.13 13.83 20.13
CA VAL A 233 28.20 14.52 20.84
C VAL A 233 28.13 14.11 22.32
N ILE A 234 29.30 13.74 22.84
CA ILE A 234 29.48 13.26 24.22
C ILE A 234 30.48 14.17 24.91
#